data_b421e1388492210c77b37a629659e943
#
_entry.id   b421e1388492210c77b37a629659e943
#
_cell.length_a   1.000
_cell.length_b   1.000
_cell.length_c   1.000
_cell.angle_alpha   90.00
_cell.angle_beta   90.00
_cell.angle_gamma   90.00
#
_symmetry.space_group_name_H-M   'P 1'
#
loop_
_entity.id
_entity.type
_entity.pdbx_description
1 polymer ?
#
loop_
_entity_poly.entity_id
_entity_poly.type
_entity_poly.pdbx_seq_one_letter_code
_entity_poly.pdbx_strand_id
1 'polypeptide(L)'
;MDFSNLLSELLEKKNRLQQFSGVVLIKHGTDELFKAAYSDAHKSWEIKNQTDTRFRIASVSKLFTAVAILQLIDDQKINLGTRIIDCLDLEDTTIPSAVTIEHLLTMTAGIA
;
A
#
# COMPACT_ATOMS: atom_id res chain seq x y z
N MET A 1 31.40 1.67 10.08
CA MET A 1 30.72 0.69 9.21
C MET A 1 29.67 1.47 8.44
N ASP A 2 29.73 1.43 7.13
CA ASP A 2 28.76 2.17 6.31
C ASP A 2 27.40 1.50 6.41
N PHE A 3 26.32 2.30 6.54
CA PHE A 3 24.94 1.82 6.65
C PHE A 3 24.56 0.88 5.50
N SER A 4 24.97 1.21 4.27
CA SER A 4 24.69 0.41 3.07
C SER A 4 25.31 -0.99 3.15
N ASN A 5 26.53 -1.11 3.68
CA ASN A 5 27.20 -2.39 3.85
C ASN A 5 26.49 -3.26 4.90
N LEU A 6 26.11 -2.68 6.05
CA LEU A 6 25.39 -3.40 7.10
C LEU A 6 24.03 -3.92 6.60
N LEU A 7 23.32 -3.08 5.84
CA LEU A 7 22.03 -3.45 5.27
C LEU A 7 22.17 -4.55 4.21
N SER A 8 23.20 -4.46 3.35
CA SER A 8 23.50 -5.48 2.35
C SER A 8 23.76 -6.84 3.01
N GLU A 9 24.63 -6.89 4.02
CA GLU A 9 24.92 -8.12 4.77
C GLU A 9 23.67 -8.74 5.41
N LEU A 10 22.82 -7.90 6.03
CA LEU A 10 21.56 -8.35 6.63
C LEU A 10 20.63 -8.96 5.57
N LEU A 11 20.43 -8.26 4.45
CA LEU A 11 19.53 -8.70 3.38
C LEU A 11 20.05 -9.95 2.67
N GLU A 12 21.35 -10.07 2.45
CA GLU A 12 21.96 -11.28 1.91
C GLU A 12 21.80 -12.47 2.84
N LYS A 13 21.95 -12.26 4.16
CA LYS A 13 21.67 -13.30 5.17
C LYS A 13 20.21 -13.74 5.09
N LYS A 14 19.26 -12.79 5.04
CA LYS A 14 17.81 -13.08 4.91
C LYS A 14 17.49 -13.80 3.60
N ASN A 15 18.12 -13.39 2.50
CA ASN A 15 17.97 -14.04 1.19
C ASN A 15 18.46 -15.50 1.23
N ARG A 16 19.66 -15.76 1.78
CA ARG A 16 20.21 -17.12 1.95
C ARG A 16 19.30 -18.02 2.79
N LEU A 17 18.66 -17.47 3.82
CA LEU A 17 17.71 -18.17 4.67
C LEU A 17 16.30 -18.28 4.05
N GLN A 18 16.10 -17.82 2.81
CA GLN A 18 14.80 -17.74 2.14
C GLN A 18 13.72 -16.98 2.94
N GLN A 19 14.13 -16.03 3.77
CA GLN A 19 13.26 -15.22 4.64
C GLN A 19 12.85 -13.89 4.02
N PHE A 20 13.41 -13.55 2.86
CA PHE A 20 13.09 -12.34 2.12
C PHE A 20 13.12 -12.57 0.61
N SER A 21 12.13 -12.05 -0.09
CA SER A 21 12.06 -11.97 -1.55
C SER A 21 11.41 -10.63 -1.92
N GLY A 22 12.04 -9.88 -2.81
CA GLY A 22 11.53 -8.57 -3.22
C GLY A 22 12.63 -7.58 -3.56
N VAL A 23 12.25 -6.30 -3.56
CA VAL A 23 13.14 -5.17 -3.82
C VAL A 23 13.17 -4.24 -2.62
N VAL A 24 14.34 -3.79 -2.25
CA VAL A 24 14.54 -2.76 -1.21
C VAL A 24 15.07 -1.50 -1.87
N LEU A 25 14.42 -0.37 -1.60
CA LEU A 25 14.86 0.96 -1.99
C LEU A 25 14.86 1.85 -0.73
N ILE A 26 15.99 2.48 -0.45
CA ILE A 26 16.12 3.47 0.61
C ILE A 26 16.57 4.78 0.01
N LYS A 27 15.85 5.85 0.34
CA LYS A 27 16.16 7.20 -0.09
C LYS A 27 16.22 8.16 1.10
N HIS A 28 17.01 9.20 0.94
CA HIS A 28 17.00 10.38 1.80
C HIS A 28 16.74 11.61 0.93
N GLY A 29 15.53 12.14 1.00
CA GLY A 29 15.06 13.14 0.05
C GLY A 29 15.07 12.58 -1.38
N THR A 30 15.86 13.17 -2.28
CA THR A 30 16.06 12.73 -3.66
C THR A 30 17.15 11.66 -3.83
N ASP A 31 18.07 11.56 -2.85
CA ASP A 31 19.25 10.72 -2.95
C ASP A 31 18.92 9.24 -2.70
N GLU A 32 19.32 8.39 -3.63
CA GLU A 32 19.22 6.94 -3.49
C GLU A 32 20.41 6.42 -2.67
N LEU A 33 20.12 5.97 -1.44
CA LEU A 33 21.13 5.44 -0.53
C LEU A 33 21.37 3.94 -0.73
N PHE A 34 20.33 3.22 -1.13
CA PHE A 34 20.39 1.78 -1.33
C PHE A 34 19.27 1.32 -2.26
N LYS A 35 19.61 0.42 -3.22
CA LYS A 35 18.65 -0.24 -4.08
C LYS A 35 19.14 -1.63 -4.44
N ALA A 36 18.39 -2.66 -4.10
CA ALA A 36 18.74 -4.05 -4.42
C ALA A 36 17.51 -4.95 -4.56
N ALA A 37 17.65 -6.00 -5.35
CA ALA A 37 16.63 -7.02 -5.57
C ALA A 37 17.13 -8.38 -5.05
N TYR A 38 16.24 -9.17 -4.45
CA TYR A 38 16.58 -10.44 -3.81
C TYR A 38 15.56 -11.52 -4.17
N SER A 39 16.06 -12.77 -4.29
CA SER A 39 15.27 -13.99 -4.49
C SER A 39 14.40 -13.96 -5.75
N ASP A 40 13.38 -14.82 -5.82
CA ASP A 40 12.56 -15.02 -7.01
C ASP A 40 11.27 -14.19 -6.96
N ALA A 41 10.96 -13.53 -8.08
CA ALA A 41 9.64 -12.95 -8.33
C ALA A 41 8.62 -14.07 -8.59
N HIS A 42 9.06 -15.17 -9.19
CA HIS A 42 8.22 -16.36 -9.43
C HIS A 42 9.06 -17.64 -9.27
N LYS A 43 8.85 -18.36 -8.17
CA LYS A 43 9.67 -19.52 -7.81
C LYS A 43 9.58 -20.67 -8.82
N SER A 44 8.36 -21.01 -9.27
CA SER A 44 8.15 -22.17 -10.17
C SER A 44 8.76 -21.95 -11.57
N TRP A 45 8.95 -20.72 -11.97
CA TRP A 45 9.56 -20.36 -13.27
C TRP A 45 10.96 -19.78 -13.12
N GLU A 46 11.51 -19.79 -11.92
CA GLU A 46 12.86 -19.31 -11.58
C GLU A 46 13.12 -17.85 -12.04
N ILE A 47 12.05 -17.04 -12.12
CA ILE A 47 12.16 -15.64 -12.51
C ILE A 47 12.66 -14.84 -11.31
N LYS A 48 13.86 -14.25 -11.42
CA LYS A 48 14.47 -13.44 -10.36
C LYS A 48 13.80 -12.07 -10.25
N ASN A 49 13.75 -11.54 -9.02
CA ASN A 49 13.44 -10.14 -8.83
C ASN A 49 14.51 -9.25 -9.46
N GLN A 50 14.06 -8.20 -10.12
CA GLN A 50 14.85 -7.10 -10.63
C GLN A 50 14.45 -5.82 -9.90
N THR A 51 15.28 -4.79 -9.92
CA THR A 51 14.98 -3.52 -9.25
C THR A 51 13.79 -2.75 -9.86
N ASP A 52 13.32 -3.19 -11.01
CA ASP A 52 12.14 -2.70 -11.74
C ASP A 52 10.97 -3.71 -11.74
N THR A 53 11.08 -4.81 -11.01
CA THR A 53 9.98 -5.77 -10.84
C THR A 53 8.75 -5.07 -10.28
N ARG A 54 7.61 -5.30 -10.92
CA ARG A 54 6.32 -4.72 -10.49
C ARG A 54 5.66 -5.62 -9.45
N PHE A 55 5.27 -5.03 -8.35
CA PHE A 55 4.58 -5.71 -7.25
C PHE A 55 3.14 -5.23 -7.11
N ARG A 56 2.26 -6.13 -6.65
CA ARG A 56 0.94 -5.73 -6.17
C ARG A 56 1.11 -4.89 -4.90
N ILE A 57 0.56 -3.68 -4.90
CA ILE A 57 0.71 -2.74 -3.78
C ILE A 57 -0.31 -2.95 -2.66
N ALA A 58 -1.23 -3.91 -2.84
CA ALA A 58 -2.24 -4.29 -1.84
C ALA A 58 -2.88 -3.05 -1.16
N SER A 59 -2.84 -2.96 0.16
CA SER A 59 -3.48 -1.87 0.93
C SER A 59 -2.89 -0.48 0.70
N VAL A 60 -1.72 -0.34 0.07
CA VAL A 60 -1.22 0.97 -0.37
C VAL A 60 -2.19 1.64 -1.34
N SER A 61 -2.98 0.85 -2.08
CA SER A 61 -4.06 1.35 -2.95
C SER A 61 -5.08 2.22 -2.22
N LYS A 62 -5.28 2.01 -0.91
CA LYS A 62 -6.22 2.80 -0.10
C LYS A 62 -5.82 4.29 -0.02
N LEU A 63 -4.52 4.59 -0.11
CA LEU A 63 -4.03 5.98 -0.15
C LEU A 63 -4.54 6.71 -1.40
N PHE A 64 -4.53 6.03 -2.56
CA PHE A 64 -5.05 6.61 -3.80
C PHE A 64 -6.56 6.82 -3.72
N THR A 65 -7.30 5.88 -3.13
CA THR A 65 -8.73 6.04 -2.87
C THR A 65 -8.99 7.22 -1.94
N ALA A 66 -8.23 7.35 -0.86
CA ALA A 66 -8.36 8.46 0.08
C ALA A 66 -8.12 9.82 -0.62
N VAL A 67 -7.07 9.94 -1.44
CA VAL A 67 -6.80 11.16 -2.21
C VAL A 67 -7.95 11.49 -3.14
N ALA A 68 -8.49 10.50 -3.87
CA ALA A 68 -9.64 10.73 -4.77
C ALA A 68 -10.89 11.22 -4.01
N ILE A 69 -11.16 10.65 -2.84
CA ILE A 69 -12.28 11.09 -1.98
C ILE A 69 -12.04 12.53 -1.46
N LEU A 70 -10.81 12.84 -1.02
CA LEU A 70 -10.48 14.19 -0.56
C LEU A 70 -10.61 15.23 -1.68
N GLN A 71 -10.28 14.88 -2.94
CA GLN A 71 -10.53 15.75 -4.08
C GLN A 71 -12.03 16.03 -4.30
N LEU A 72 -12.91 15.02 -4.11
CA LEU A 72 -14.36 15.24 -4.16
C LEU A 72 -14.86 16.13 -3.04
N ILE A 73 -14.21 16.08 -1.87
CA ILE A 73 -14.52 16.98 -0.74
C ILE A 73 -14.08 18.41 -1.06
N ASP A 74 -12.88 18.60 -1.61
CA ASP A 74 -12.36 19.90 -2.04
C ASP A 74 -13.26 20.53 -3.13
N ASP A 75 -13.79 19.69 -4.05
CA ASP A 75 -14.77 20.06 -5.06
C ASP A 75 -16.19 20.30 -4.49
N GLN A 76 -16.39 20.19 -3.17
CA GLN A 76 -17.66 20.35 -2.47
C GLN A 76 -18.79 19.39 -2.94
N LYS A 77 -18.45 18.26 -3.52
CA LYS A 77 -19.41 17.24 -3.97
C LYS A 77 -19.90 16.36 -2.84
N ILE A 78 -19.05 16.11 -1.85
CA ILE A 78 -19.33 15.36 -0.64
C ILE A 78 -18.60 16.03 0.54
N ASN A 79 -18.85 15.56 1.76
CA ASN A 79 -18.08 15.94 2.96
C ASN A 79 -17.84 14.71 3.84
N LEU A 80 -16.98 14.83 4.86
CA LEU A 80 -16.64 13.71 5.75
C LEU A 80 -17.84 13.10 6.45
N GLY A 81 -18.85 13.92 6.81
CA GLY A 81 -20.09 13.47 7.44
C GLY A 81 -21.14 12.90 6.48
N THR A 82 -20.90 12.93 5.15
CA THR A 82 -21.83 12.38 4.17
C THR A 82 -21.97 10.88 4.39
N ARG A 83 -23.20 10.39 4.51
CA ARG A 83 -23.47 8.96 4.71
C ARG A 83 -23.25 8.19 3.41
N ILE A 84 -22.71 6.99 3.52
CA ILE A 84 -22.37 6.16 2.35
C ILE A 84 -23.62 5.79 1.54
N ILE A 85 -24.71 5.50 2.23
CA ILE A 85 -25.96 5.13 1.59
C ILE A 85 -26.56 6.27 0.76
N ASP A 86 -26.23 7.54 1.08
CA ASP A 86 -26.69 8.70 0.33
C ASP A 86 -25.83 8.97 -0.93
N CYS A 87 -24.60 8.44 -0.96
CA CYS A 87 -23.67 8.59 -2.09
C CYS A 87 -23.81 7.48 -3.12
N LEU A 88 -24.14 6.29 -2.64
CA LEU A 88 -24.20 5.08 -3.44
C LEU A 88 -25.63 4.59 -3.36
N ASP A 89 -26.25 4.40 -4.51
CA ASP A 89 -27.60 3.84 -4.60
C ASP A 89 -27.55 2.34 -4.23
N LEU A 90 -27.40 2.09 -2.93
CA LEU A 90 -27.23 0.75 -2.37
C LEU A 90 -28.59 0.23 -1.89
N GLU A 91 -29.26 -0.52 -2.75
CA GLU A 91 -30.41 -1.33 -2.37
C GLU A 91 -29.92 -2.60 -1.65
N ASP A 92 -30.66 -3.06 -0.64
CA ASP A 92 -30.42 -4.30 0.11
C ASP A 92 -29.01 -4.44 0.72
N THR A 93 -28.43 -3.36 1.19
CA THR A 93 -27.10 -3.35 1.84
C THR A 93 -27.20 -3.70 3.33
N THR A 94 -26.18 -4.41 3.83
CA THR A 94 -25.95 -4.63 5.27
C THR A 94 -25.18 -3.48 5.93
N ILE A 95 -24.79 -2.46 5.17
CA ILE A 95 -24.06 -1.31 5.70
C ILE A 95 -25.00 -0.49 6.60
N PRO A 96 -24.63 -0.25 7.89
CA PRO A 96 -25.43 0.58 8.76
C PRO A 96 -25.61 1.99 8.19
N SER A 97 -26.83 2.51 8.25
CA SER A 97 -27.17 3.83 7.68
C SER A 97 -26.39 5.00 8.30
N ALA A 98 -25.80 4.83 9.46
CA ALA A 98 -24.97 5.82 10.14
C ALA A 98 -23.52 5.87 9.64
N VAL A 99 -23.09 4.96 8.75
CA VAL A 99 -21.72 4.92 8.25
C VAL A 99 -21.47 6.12 7.31
N THR A 100 -20.43 6.88 7.63
CA THR A 100 -20.02 8.08 6.88
C THR A 100 -18.74 7.86 6.08
N ILE A 101 -18.41 8.80 5.20
CA ILE A 101 -17.12 8.89 4.49
C ILE A 101 -15.95 8.85 5.49
N GLU A 102 -16.04 9.60 6.60
CA GLU A 102 -15.01 9.60 7.65
C GLU A 102 -14.79 8.21 8.24
N HIS A 103 -15.85 7.49 8.56
CA HIS A 103 -15.74 6.13 9.10
C HIS A 103 -15.02 5.17 8.14
N LEU A 104 -15.22 5.30 6.84
CA LEU A 104 -14.52 4.48 5.84
C LEU A 104 -13.06 4.87 5.71
N LEU A 105 -12.75 6.17 5.63
CA LEU A 105 -11.38 6.67 5.50
C LEU A 105 -10.52 6.33 6.73
N THR A 106 -11.12 6.33 7.92
CA THR A 106 -10.43 6.00 9.18
C THR A 106 -10.50 4.52 9.54
N MET A 107 -11.16 3.69 8.72
CA MET A 107 -11.37 2.25 8.96
C MET A 107 -12.13 1.95 10.28
N THR A 108 -13.05 2.82 10.68
CA THR A 108 -13.85 2.68 11.90
C THR A 108 -15.31 2.34 11.63
N ALA A 109 -15.65 1.97 10.39
CA ALA A 109 -17.03 1.72 9.97
C ALA A 109 -17.66 0.46 10.58
N GLY A 110 -16.88 -0.47 11.12
CA GLY A 110 -17.39 -1.73 11.69
C GLY A 110 -18.01 -2.67 10.66
N ILE A 111 -17.65 -2.53 9.38
CA ILE A 111 -18.09 -3.39 8.27
C ILE A 111 -17.09 -4.54 8.15
N ALA A 112 -17.55 -5.79 8.25
CA ALA A 112 -16.76 -7.01 8.09
C ALA A 112 -16.88 -7.56 6.66
#